data_1f6c80639ce89e2c88d94233932fe212
#
_entry.id   1f6c80639ce89e2c88d94233932fe212
#
_cell.length_a   1.000
_cell.length_b   1.000
_cell.length_c   1.000
_cell.angle_alpha   90.00
_cell.angle_beta   90.00
_cell.angle_gamma   90.00
#
_symmetry.space_group_name_H-M   'P 1'
#
loop_
_entity.id
_entity.type
_entity.pdbx_description
1 polymer ?
#
loop_
_entity_poly.entity_id
_entity_poly.type
_entity_poly.pdbx_seq_one_letter_code
_entity_poly.pdbx_strand_id
1 'polypeptide(L)'
;MTGRIIAIGDIHGCHQEFADLLALVAPAKDDQLILLGDLVNRGPDTCRVIDLAREHRALTLLGNHELRLLNYRKTKDPAWLRETDTDTFAKLRPADWDYLTQMPLTHYIDELNLVLVHGGFLPDTPWQKQPAEIVTRIQSIDKDNRPRKRADHPELPFWADLWNGPPFVVYGHTPRPEIYKLKWSLGIDTACVMGGAPTAYILPEKRIVQVRARRKYYP
;
A
#
# COMPACT_ATOMS: atom_id res chain seq x y z
N MET A 1 16.71 -15.84 7.49
CA MET A 1 15.23 -15.97 7.52
C MET A 1 14.83 -17.37 7.11
N THR A 2 13.86 -17.99 7.80
CA THR A 2 13.39 -19.36 7.49
C THR A 2 12.18 -19.37 6.55
N GLY A 3 11.43 -18.29 6.41
CA GLY A 3 10.25 -18.16 5.56
C GLY A 3 10.39 -17.13 4.44
N ARG A 4 9.42 -17.11 3.51
CA ARG A 4 9.34 -16.12 2.44
C ARG A 4 8.84 -14.78 3.00
N ILE A 5 9.18 -13.69 2.31
CA ILE A 5 8.52 -12.40 2.47
C ILE A 5 7.58 -12.23 1.30
N ILE A 6 6.30 -11.96 1.59
CA ILE A 6 5.25 -11.81 0.59
C ILE A 6 4.69 -10.40 0.76
N ALA A 7 5.11 -9.46 -0.08
CA ALA A 7 4.57 -8.11 -0.11
C ALA A 7 3.40 -8.01 -1.10
N ILE A 8 2.26 -7.45 -0.67
CA ILE A 8 1.08 -7.27 -1.52
C ILE A 8 0.74 -5.78 -1.60
N GLY A 9 0.51 -5.29 -2.82
CA GLY A 9 0.11 -3.91 -3.11
C GLY A 9 -1.32 -3.59 -2.71
N ASP A 10 -1.83 -2.44 -3.18
CA ASP A 10 -3.12 -1.88 -2.86
C ASP A 10 -4.30 -2.83 -3.18
N ILE A 11 -5.23 -2.97 -2.25
CA ILE A 11 -6.35 -3.93 -2.34
C ILE A 11 -7.69 -3.22 -2.50
N HIS A 12 -7.88 -2.10 -1.77
CA HIS A 12 -9.08 -1.27 -1.87
C HIS A 12 -10.40 -2.05 -1.84
N GLY A 13 -10.63 -2.86 -0.83
CA GLY A 13 -11.89 -3.61 -0.68
C GLY A 13 -12.14 -4.73 -1.69
N CYS A 14 -11.19 -5.05 -2.58
CA CYS A 14 -11.29 -6.13 -3.57
C CYS A 14 -11.05 -7.49 -2.90
N HIS A 15 -11.97 -7.88 -2.00
CA HIS A 15 -11.80 -9.04 -1.13
C HIS A 15 -11.70 -10.37 -1.86
N GLN A 16 -12.40 -10.52 -3.01
CA GLN A 16 -12.38 -11.76 -3.79
C GLN A 16 -11.02 -11.94 -4.49
N GLU A 17 -10.53 -10.90 -5.13
CA GLU A 17 -9.21 -10.89 -5.77
C GLU A 17 -8.09 -11.10 -4.75
N PHE A 18 -8.24 -10.52 -3.56
CA PHE A 18 -7.29 -10.73 -2.47
C PHE A 18 -7.32 -12.18 -1.97
N ALA A 19 -8.50 -12.78 -1.79
CA ALA A 19 -8.62 -14.18 -1.43
C ALA A 19 -8.02 -15.12 -2.50
N ASP A 20 -8.29 -14.85 -3.78
CA ASP A 20 -7.73 -15.62 -4.89
C ASP A 20 -6.19 -15.50 -4.93
N LEU A 21 -5.64 -14.28 -4.68
CA LEU A 21 -4.19 -14.08 -4.62
C LEU A 21 -3.57 -14.81 -3.45
N LEU A 22 -4.20 -14.79 -2.27
CA LEU A 22 -3.76 -15.54 -1.08
C LEU A 22 -3.77 -17.05 -1.34
N ALA A 23 -4.80 -17.57 -1.98
CA ALA A 23 -4.88 -18.99 -2.37
C ALA A 23 -3.76 -19.37 -3.35
N LEU A 24 -3.45 -18.50 -4.32
CA LEU A 24 -2.40 -18.74 -5.33
C LEU A 24 -0.98 -18.68 -4.74
N VAL A 25 -0.75 -17.73 -3.83
CA VAL A 25 0.54 -17.54 -3.14
C VAL A 25 0.74 -18.61 -2.05
N ALA A 26 -0.35 -19.06 -1.44
CA ALA A 26 -0.41 -20.04 -0.36
C ALA A 26 0.64 -19.74 0.74
N PRO A 27 0.42 -18.66 1.56
CA PRO A 27 1.36 -18.30 2.61
C PRO A 27 1.50 -19.43 3.64
N ALA A 28 2.74 -19.84 3.91
CA ALA A 28 3.07 -20.83 4.94
C ALA A 28 3.15 -20.17 6.33
N LYS A 29 3.18 -20.98 7.39
CA LYS A 29 3.21 -20.49 8.78
C LYS A 29 4.41 -19.59 9.07
N ASP A 30 5.56 -19.89 8.45
CA ASP A 30 6.83 -19.19 8.69
C ASP A 30 7.05 -18.03 7.70
N ASP A 31 6.13 -17.81 6.76
CA ASP A 31 6.18 -16.68 5.84
C ASP A 31 5.75 -15.39 6.53
N GLN A 32 6.33 -14.26 6.11
CA GLN A 32 5.91 -12.93 6.50
C GLN A 32 5.02 -12.34 5.40
N LEU A 33 3.71 -12.28 5.65
CA LEU A 33 2.76 -11.59 4.77
C LEU A 33 2.69 -10.12 5.14
N ILE A 34 3.00 -9.23 4.19
CA ILE A 34 3.06 -7.78 4.40
C ILE A 34 2.18 -7.10 3.35
N LEU A 35 1.16 -6.37 3.81
CA LEU A 35 0.28 -5.57 2.94
C LEU A 35 0.77 -4.13 2.95
N LEU A 36 0.92 -3.53 1.77
CA LEU A 36 1.51 -2.19 1.63
C LEU A 36 0.55 -1.03 1.96
N GLY A 37 -0.63 -1.32 2.53
CA GLY A 37 -1.66 -0.32 2.85
C GLY A 37 -2.77 -0.23 1.79
N ASP A 38 -3.64 0.75 1.98
CA ASP A 38 -4.82 0.98 1.13
C ASP A 38 -5.68 -0.30 0.97
N LEU A 39 -6.02 -0.91 2.11
CA LEU A 39 -6.97 -2.03 2.18
C LEU A 39 -8.41 -1.56 1.98
N VAL A 40 -8.67 -0.31 2.38
CA VAL A 40 -10.01 0.27 2.54
C VAL A 40 -10.44 1.07 1.31
N ASN A 41 -11.75 1.33 1.25
CA ASN A 41 -12.42 2.20 0.26
C ASN A 41 -12.50 1.63 -1.17
N ARG A 42 -13.36 2.22 -1.99
CA ARG A 42 -13.54 2.04 -3.43
C ARG A 42 -14.14 0.69 -3.85
N GLY A 43 -13.62 -0.41 -3.33
CA GLY A 43 -14.05 -1.76 -3.68
C GLY A 43 -15.24 -2.26 -2.85
N PRO A 44 -15.70 -3.47 -3.14
CA PRO A 44 -16.99 -3.95 -2.65
C PRO A 44 -17.06 -4.23 -1.14
N ASP A 45 -15.97 -4.69 -0.51
CA ASP A 45 -16.02 -5.11 0.90
C ASP A 45 -14.70 -4.91 1.65
N THR A 46 -14.55 -3.73 2.25
CA THR A 46 -13.42 -3.38 3.11
C THR A 46 -13.33 -4.28 4.35
N CYS A 47 -14.46 -4.57 5.00
CA CYS A 47 -14.44 -5.35 6.24
C CYS A 47 -13.94 -6.78 5.98
N ARG A 48 -14.32 -7.39 4.85
CA ARG A 48 -13.84 -8.72 4.49
C ARG A 48 -12.35 -8.73 4.14
N VAL A 49 -11.82 -7.67 3.52
CA VAL A 49 -10.37 -7.53 3.31
C VAL A 49 -9.62 -7.48 4.65
N ILE A 50 -10.11 -6.71 5.63
CA ILE A 50 -9.51 -6.64 6.96
C ILE A 50 -9.59 -8.00 7.67
N ASP A 51 -10.70 -8.72 7.56
CA ASP A 51 -10.84 -10.06 8.14
C ASP A 51 -9.80 -11.03 7.55
N LEU A 52 -9.64 -11.06 6.22
CA LEU A 52 -8.63 -11.87 5.54
C LEU A 52 -7.21 -11.50 6.00
N ALA A 53 -6.90 -10.21 6.11
CA ALA A 53 -5.60 -9.76 6.61
C ALA A 53 -5.31 -10.29 8.03
N ARG A 54 -6.31 -10.27 8.91
CA ARG A 54 -6.19 -10.83 10.28
C ARG A 54 -6.08 -12.36 10.29
N GLU A 55 -6.93 -13.05 9.52
CA GLU A 55 -6.92 -14.51 9.39
C GLU A 55 -5.53 -15.02 9.01
N HIS A 56 -4.86 -14.29 8.11
CA HIS A 56 -3.50 -14.58 7.64
C HIS A 56 -2.39 -13.92 8.48
N ARG A 57 -2.72 -13.24 9.58
CA ARG A 57 -1.76 -12.54 10.46
C ARG A 57 -0.84 -11.57 9.70
N ALA A 58 -1.37 -10.91 8.68
CA ALA A 58 -0.61 -9.99 7.88
C ALA A 58 -0.15 -8.76 8.67
N LEU A 59 1.10 -8.39 8.53
CA LEU A 59 1.57 -7.06 8.88
C LEU A 59 1.05 -6.09 7.81
N THR A 60 0.26 -5.10 8.20
CA THR A 60 -0.27 -4.12 7.25
C THR A 60 0.31 -2.75 7.52
N LEU A 61 0.86 -2.12 6.49
CA LEU A 61 1.37 -0.76 6.55
C LEU A 61 0.23 0.25 6.42
N LEU A 62 0.44 1.43 7.00
CA LEU A 62 -0.53 2.52 6.92
C LEU A 62 -0.54 3.14 5.53
N GLY A 63 -1.65 3.02 4.81
CA GLY A 63 -1.91 3.73 3.56
C GLY A 63 -2.55 5.11 3.78
N ASN A 64 -2.63 5.92 2.73
CA ASN A 64 -3.25 7.23 2.84
C ASN A 64 -4.78 7.16 3.01
N HIS A 65 -5.42 6.09 2.59
CA HIS A 65 -6.85 5.89 2.81
C HIS A 65 -7.14 5.58 4.29
N GLU A 66 -6.38 4.72 4.93
CA GLU A 66 -6.47 4.48 6.37
C GLU A 66 -6.14 5.73 7.17
N LEU A 67 -5.06 6.46 6.82
CA LEU A 67 -4.63 7.69 7.50
C LEU A 67 -5.75 8.75 7.52
N ARG A 68 -6.49 8.93 6.41
CA ARG A 68 -7.62 9.86 6.34
C ARG A 68 -8.75 9.46 7.29
N LEU A 69 -9.14 8.20 7.29
CA LEU A 69 -10.19 7.67 8.16
C LEU A 69 -9.83 7.83 9.64
N LEU A 70 -8.59 7.52 10.01
CA LEU A 70 -8.07 7.67 11.38
C LEU A 70 -8.06 9.13 11.82
N ASN A 71 -7.58 10.05 10.96
CA ASN A 71 -7.57 11.47 11.26
C ASN A 71 -8.98 12.04 11.41
N TYR A 72 -9.92 11.68 10.52
CA TYR A 72 -11.31 12.07 10.69
C TYR A 72 -11.92 11.49 11.98
N ARG A 73 -11.67 10.23 12.29
CA ARG A 73 -12.15 9.63 13.57
C ARG A 73 -11.68 10.42 14.78
N LYS A 74 -10.43 10.87 14.76
CA LYS A 74 -9.77 11.61 15.84
C LYS A 74 -10.25 13.07 15.94
N THR A 75 -10.28 13.78 14.81
CA THR A 75 -10.48 15.23 14.78
C THR A 75 -11.91 15.66 14.49
N LYS A 76 -12.71 14.79 13.84
CA LYS A 76 -14.02 15.10 13.25
C LYS A 76 -13.98 16.23 12.20
N ASP A 77 -12.80 16.60 11.73
CA ASP A 77 -12.63 17.58 10.68
C ASP A 77 -13.02 16.98 9.32
N PRO A 78 -14.07 17.50 8.64
CA PRO A 78 -14.55 16.99 7.37
C PRO A 78 -13.53 17.09 6.24
N ALA A 79 -12.49 17.93 6.37
CA ALA A 79 -11.41 18.04 5.41
C ALA A 79 -10.65 16.70 5.19
N TRP A 80 -10.72 15.79 6.16
CA TRP A 80 -10.14 14.45 6.05
C TRP A 80 -11.01 13.46 5.28
N LEU A 81 -12.33 13.67 5.16
CA LEU A 81 -13.21 12.75 4.44
C LEU A 81 -13.34 13.14 2.97
N ARG A 82 -13.40 12.10 2.14
CA ARG A 82 -13.83 12.19 0.74
C ARG A 82 -15.12 11.39 0.58
N GLU A 83 -15.83 11.61 -0.52
CA GLU A 83 -17.07 10.89 -0.82
C GLU A 83 -16.90 9.36 -0.70
N THR A 84 -15.81 8.82 -1.25
CA THR A 84 -15.49 7.38 -1.19
C THR A 84 -15.19 6.85 0.21
N ASP A 85 -14.95 7.71 1.19
CA ASP A 85 -14.58 7.31 2.55
C ASP A 85 -15.81 7.13 3.46
N THR A 86 -16.94 7.78 3.11
CA THR A 86 -18.13 7.86 3.97
C THR A 86 -18.76 6.49 4.21
N ASP A 87 -18.96 5.71 3.15
CA ASP A 87 -19.52 4.36 3.23
C ASP A 87 -18.61 3.42 4.05
N THR A 88 -17.31 3.47 3.80
CA THR A 88 -16.32 2.71 4.57
C THR A 88 -16.36 3.09 6.05
N PHE A 89 -16.35 4.40 6.35
CA PHE A 89 -16.36 4.88 7.73
C PHE A 89 -17.58 4.36 8.51
N ALA A 90 -18.75 4.30 7.87
CA ALA A 90 -19.98 3.81 8.47
C ALA A 90 -19.99 2.29 8.70
N LYS A 91 -19.26 1.52 7.89
CA LYS A 91 -19.22 0.05 7.94
C LYS A 91 -18.15 -0.52 8.86
N LEU A 92 -17.08 0.22 9.15
CA LEU A 92 -15.98 -0.27 9.98
C LEU A 92 -16.44 -0.56 11.42
N ARG A 93 -16.17 -1.78 11.86
CA ARG A 93 -16.49 -2.30 13.19
C ARG A 93 -15.44 -1.84 14.23
N PRO A 94 -15.73 -1.82 15.54
CA PRO A 94 -14.73 -1.47 16.56
C PRO A 94 -13.39 -2.18 16.40
N ALA A 95 -13.40 -3.49 16.16
CA ALA A 95 -12.20 -4.28 15.96
C ALA A 95 -11.44 -3.93 14.66
N ASP A 96 -12.12 -3.40 13.64
CA ASP A 96 -11.44 -2.92 12.42
C ASP A 96 -10.67 -1.63 12.71
N TRP A 97 -11.26 -0.74 13.50
CA TRP A 97 -10.58 0.47 13.95
C TRP A 97 -9.34 0.17 14.79
N ASP A 98 -9.42 -0.83 15.67
CA ASP A 98 -8.27 -1.26 16.47
C ASP A 98 -7.15 -1.80 15.56
N TYR A 99 -7.51 -2.54 14.53
CA TYR A 99 -6.56 -3.02 13.53
C TYR A 99 -5.89 -1.87 12.77
N LEU A 100 -6.66 -0.90 12.25
CA LEU A 100 -6.13 0.25 11.52
C LEU A 100 -5.19 1.11 12.36
N THR A 101 -5.46 1.28 13.66
CA THR A 101 -4.61 2.10 14.56
C THR A 101 -3.24 1.48 14.85
N GLN A 102 -3.06 0.19 14.59
CA GLN A 102 -1.80 -0.53 14.84
C GLN A 102 -0.88 -0.57 13.61
N MET A 103 -1.33 -0.05 12.47
CA MET A 103 -0.56 -0.09 11.22
C MET A 103 0.69 0.81 11.31
N PRO A 104 1.90 0.26 11.16
CA PRO A 104 3.12 1.06 11.07
C PRO A 104 3.24 1.77 9.72
N LEU A 105 4.06 2.81 9.65
CA LEU A 105 4.34 3.55 8.41
C LEU A 105 5.24 2.78 7.45
N THR A 106 6.20 2.05 8.00
CA THR A 106 7.22 1.32 7.24
C THR A 106 7.56 0.00 7.93
N HIS A 107 8.09 -0.94 7.16
CA HIS A 107 8.70 -2.15 7.69
C HIS A 107 10.06 -2.37 7.04
N TYR A 108 11.13 -2.47 7.84
CA TYR A 108 12.48 -2.66 7.35
C TYR A 108 12.96 -4.09 7.61
N ILE A 109 13.58 -4.66 6.61
CA ILE A 109 14.14 -6.03 6.63
C ILE A 109 15.65 -5.91 6.49
N ASP A 110 16.34 -5.98 7.62
CA ASP A 110 17.78 -5.70 7.73
C ASP A 110 18.63 -6.62 6.84
N GLU A 111 18.33 -7.92 6.86
CA GLU A 111 19.08 -8.93 6.10
C GLU A 111 19.03 -8.73 4.58
N LEU A 112 18.01 -8.01 4.09
CA LEU A 112 17.86 -7.70 2.66
C LEU A 112 18.17 -6.24 2.35
N ASN A 113 18.45 -5.41 3.37
CA ASN A 113 18.53 -3.96 3.25
C ASN A 113 17.35 -3.40 2.42
N LEU A 114 16.14 -3.81 2.81
CA LEU A 114 14.90 -3.56 2.11
C LEU A 114 13.90 -2.88 3.02
N VAL A 115 13.26 -1.81 2.57
CA VAL A 115 12.16 -1.15 3.27
C VAL A 115 10.87 -1.26 2.46
N LEU A 116 9.79 -1.60 3.15
CA LEU A 116 8.43 -1.58 2.61
C LEU A 116 7.73 -0.33 3.14
N VAL A 117 7.00 0.33 2.26
CA VAL A 117 6.29 1.59 2.54
C VAL A 117 5.07 1.69 1.63
N HIS A 118 4.04 2.43 2.04
CA HIS A 118 2.89 2.60 1.16
C HIS A 118 3.20 3.52 -0.04
N GLY A 119 3.55 4.79 0.18
CA GLY A 119 3.73 5.78 -0.90
C GLY A 119 5.16 5.91 -1.38
N GLY A 120 6.11 6.10 -0.48
CA GLY A 120 7.52 6.32 -0.81
C GLY A 120 8.22 7.33 0.06
N PHE A 121 9.32 7.90 -0.45
CA PHE A 121 10.20 8.79 0.32
C PHE A 121 10.66 10.02 -0.47
N LEU A 122 10.90 11.12 0.25
CA LEU A 122 11.70 12.22 -0.27
C LEU A 122 13.18 11.77 -0.33
N PRO A 123 13.87 11.89 -1.48
CA PRO A 123 15.21 11.34 -1.67
C PRO A 123 16.28 11.89 -0.73
N ASP A 124 16.18 13.20 -0.41
CA ASP A 124 17.20 13.91 0.37
C ASP A 124 16.97 13.87 1.88
N THR A 125 16.02 13.07 2.35
CA THR A 125 15.69 12.94 3.76
C THR A 125 15.80 11.49 4.19
N PRO A 126 16.47 11.17 5.30
CA PRO A 126 16.53 9.82 5.83
C PRO A 126 15.11 9.21 5.95
N TRP A 127 14.91 8.04 5.37
CA TRP A 127 13.58 7.43 5.28
C TRP A 127 12.92 7.20 6.66
N GLN A 128 13.74 6.98 7.71
CA GLN A 128 13.25 6.76 9.08
C GLN A 128 12.67 8.03 9.74
N LYS A 129 12.94 9.21 9.16
CA LYS A 129 12.57 10.50 9.75
C LYS A 129 11.46 11.23 9.00
N GLN A 130 10.86 10.57 8.01
CA GLN A 130 9.83 11.19 7.19
C GLN A 130 8.44 11.08 7.83
N PRO A 131 7.61 12.16 7.78
CA PRO A 131 6.30 12.16 8.40
C PRO A 131 5.28 11.30 7.63
N ALA A 132 4.21 10.91 8.34
CA ALA A 132 3.15 10.07 7.79
C ALA A 132 2.56 10.61 6.48
N GLU A 133 2.35 11.93 6.40
CA GLU A 133 1.78 12.60 5.22
C GLU A 133 2.66 12.47 3.97
N ILE A 134 3.97 12.32 4.14
CA ILE A 134 4.90 12.08 3.04
C ILE A 134 4.87 10.60 2.66
N VAL A 135 5.19 9.73 3.59
CA VAL A 135 5.42 8.30 3.29
C VAL A 135 4.16 7.56 2.83
N THR A 136 2.97 8.12 3.14
CA THR A 136 1.71 7.51 2.69
C THR A 136 1.17 8.06 1.37
N ARG A 137 1.69 9.18 0.82
CA ARG A 137 1.07 9.80 -0.35
C ARG A 137 1.98 10.47 -1.36
N ILE A 138 3.30 10.39 -1.16
CA ILE A 138 4.24 11.01 -2.11
C ILE A 138 4.12 10.37 -3.49
N GLN A 139 4.10 11.20 -4.53
CA GLN A 139 4.11 10.78 -5.94
C GLN A 139 5.20 11.53 -6.70
N SER A 140 4.92 12.74 -7.18
CA SER A 140 5.93 13.57 -7.86
C SER A 140 6.55 14.59 -6.90
N ILE A 141 7.71 15.10 -7.27
CA ILE A 141 8.48 16.07 -6.47
C ILE A 141 8.80 17.27 -7.33
N ASP A 142 8.53 18.49 -6.83
CA ASP A 142 8.90 19.73 -7.50
C ASP A 142 10.36 20.15 -7.20
N LYS A 143 10.80 21.22 -7.86
CA LYS A 143 12.16 21.78 -7.70
C LYS A 143 12.50 22.25 -6.28
N ASP A 144 11.51 22.51 -5.46
CA ASP A 144 11.66 22.92 -4.07
C ASP A 144 11.58 21.72 -3.09
N ASN A 145 11.72 20.50 -3.63
CA ASN A 145 11.63 19.21 -2.91
C ASN A 145 10.28 19.00 -2.19
N ARG A 146 9.17 19.51 -2.79
CA ARG A 146 7.83 19.38 -2.23
C ARG A 146 7.04 18.32 -2.97
N PRO A 147 6.31 17.44 -2.25
CA PRO A 147 5.44 16.45 -2.86
C PRO A 147 4.33 17.09 -3.69
N ARG A 148 4.07 16.53 -4.86
CA ARG A 148 2.99 16.91 -5.77
C ARG A 148 2.21 15.69 -6.20
N LYS A 149 0.92 15.88 -6.46
CA LYS A 149 0.08 14.81 -7.01
C LYS A 149 0.41 14.66 -8.50
N ARG A 150 0.73 13.43 -8.92
CA ARG A 150 1.16 13.16 -10.29
C ARG A 150 0.11 13.50 -11.35
N ALA A 151 -1.17 13.30 -11.05
CA ALA A 151 -2.24 13.63 -11.98
C ALA A 151 -2.34 15.13 -12.29
N ASP A 152 -1.96 15.99 -11.32
CA ASP A 152 -2.01 17.44 -11.46
C ASP A 152 -0.71 18.01 -12.04
N HIS A 153 0.40 17.22 -11.96
CA HIS A 153 1.75 17.60 -12.37
C HIS A 153 2.46 16.44 -13.07
N PRO A 154 1.99 16.01 -14.26
CA PRO A 154 2.56 14.85 -14.98
C PRO A 154 3.99 15.07 -15.48
N GLU A 155 4.41 16.33 -15.62
CA GLU A 155 5.75 16.76 -16.04
C GLU A 155 6.83 16.61 -14.96
N LEU A 156 6.42 16.56 -13.69
CA LEU A 156 7.37 16.48 -12.59
C LEU A 156 7.93 15.05 -12.42
N PRO A 157 9.17 14.92 -11.97
CA PRO A 157 9.78 13.62 -11.74
C PRO A 157 9.00 12.86 -10.64
N PHE A 158 8.86 11.56 -10.85
CA PHE A 158 8.31 10.68 -9.84
C PHE A 158 9.36 10.41 -8.76
N TRP A 159 8.96 10.33 -7.50
CA TRP A 159 9.91 10.20 -6.39
C TRP A 159 10.88 9.02 -6.55
N ALA A 160 10.38 7.87 -7.06
CA ALA A 160 11.18 6.67 -7.20
C ALA A 160 12.27 6.78 -8.28
N ASP A 161 12.08 7.65 -9.30
CA ASP A 161 13.11 7.95 -10.31
C ASP A 161 14.30 8.71 -9.71
N LEU A 162 14.06 9.41 -8.59
CA LEU A 162 15.06 10.19 -7.86
C LEU A 162 15.70 9.40 -6.70
N TRP A 163 15.10 8.27 -6.31
CA TRP A 163 15.60 7.46 -5.20
C TRP A 163 16.85 6.67 -5.60
N ASN A 164 17.98 6.97 -4.99
CA ASN A 164 19.28 6.39 -5.32
C ASN A 164 19.78 5.35 -4.30
N GLY A 165 18.91 4.92 -3.35
CA GLY A 165 19.24 3.91 -2.34
C GLY A 165 20.63 4.02 -1.72
N PRO A 166 21.05 3.05 -0.91
CA PRO A 166 20.19 2.08 -0.24
C PRO A 166 19.23 2.71 0.77
N PRO A 167 18.21 2.04 1.28
CA PRO A 167 17.81 0.65 1.01
C PRO A 167 17.06 0.48 -0.31
N PHE A 168 16.80 -0.76 -0.72
CA PHE A 168 15.82 -1.07 -1.77
C PHE A 168 14.41 -0.84 -1.24
N VAL A 169 13.53 -0.21 -2.02
CA VAL A 169 12.17 0.18 -1.59
C VAL A 169 11.11 -0.61 -2.34
N VAL A 170 10.19 -1.27 -1.63
CA VAL A 170 8.96 -1.84 -2.22
C VAL A 170 7.76 -1.00 -1.79
N TYR A 171 6.94 -0.56 -2.74
CA TYR A 171 5.87 0.41 -2.49
C TYR A 171 4.61 0.16 -3.32
N GLY A 172 3.47 0.76 -2.89
CA GLY A 172 2.15 0.78 -3.52
C GLY A 172 1.72 2.16 -4.00
N HIS A 173 0.49 2.57 -3.68
CA HIS A 173 -0.07 3.93 -3.76
C HIS A 173 -0.24 4.53 -5.16
N THR A 174 0.71 4.37 -6.04
CA THR A 174 0.68 5.00 -7.36
C THR A 174 0.29 3.97 -8.41
N PRO A 175 -1.01 3.91 -8.80
CA PRO A 175 -1.50 2.87 -9.69
C PRO A 175 -0.86 2.96 -11.07
N ARG A 176 -0.42 1.81 -11.58
CA ARG A 176 0.16 1.65 -12.91
C ARG A 176 -0.43 0.40 -13.56
N PRO A 177 -0.44 0.30 -14.91
CA PRO A 177 -0.90 -0.91 -15.58
C PRO A 177 0.00 -2.13 -15.32
N GLU A 178 1.28 -1.87 -15.00
CA GLU A 178 2.30 -2.88 -14.75
C GLU A 178 3.16 -2.49 -13.54
N ILE A 179 3.92 -3.44 -12.99
CA ILE A 179 4.90 -3.17 -11.95
C ILE A 179 5.93 -2.13 -12.42
N TYR A 180 6.35 -1.25 -11.53
CA TYR A 180 7.35 -0.22 -11.85
C TYR A 180 8.68 -0.53 -11.17
N LYS A 181 9.58 -1.17 -11.93
CA LYS A 181 10.86 -1.65 -11.41
C LYS A 181 11.99 -0.73 -11.80
N LEU A 182 12.72 -0.24 -10.82
CA LEU A 182 13.94 0.54 -10.95
C LEU A 182 15.11 -0.15 -10.24
N LYS A 183 16.30 0.47 -10.30
CA LYS A 183 17.51 -0.05 -9.65
C LYS A 183 17.31 -0.22 -8.13
N TRP A 184 16.64 0.74 -7.49
CA TRP A 184 16.50 0.83 -6.03
C TRP A 184 15.06 0.78 -5.53
N SER A 185 14.10 0.54 -6.41
CA SER A 185 12.69 0.48 -6.02
C SER A 185 11.84 -0.43 -6.90
N LEU A 186 10.72 -0.88 -6.33
CA LEU A 186 9.71 -1.69 -7.01
C LEU A 186 8.31 -1.24 -6.56
N GLY A 187 7.56 -0.63 -7.48
CA GLY A 187 6.13 -0.31 -7.31
C GLY A 187 5.28 -1.48 -7.74
N ILE A 188 4.37 -1.92 -6.85
CA ILE A 188 3.50 -3.08 -7.09
C ILE A 188 2.00 -2.78 -6.96
N ASP A 189 1.61 -1.50 -6.92
CA ASP A 189 0.21 -1.13 -7.13
C ASP A 189 -0.10 -1.21 -8.63
N THR A 190 -0.75 -2.30 -9.01
CA THR A 190 -1.17 -2.56 -10.40
C THR A 190 -2.67 -2.37 -10.58
N ALA A 191 -3.23 -1.41 -9.86
CA ALA A 191 -4.57 -0.86 -10.05
C ALA A 191 -5.72 -1.89 -9.94
N CYS A 192 -5.68 -2.78 -8.95
CA CYS A 192 -6.70 -3.83 -8.77
C CYS A 192 -8.13 -3.27 -8.84
N VAL A 193 -8.44 -2.28 -8.02
CA VAL A 193 -9.79 -1.68 -7.93
C VAL A 193 -10.23 -0.98 -9.22
N MET A 194 -9.29 -0.61 -10.08
CA MET A 194 -9.50 0.01 -11.39
C MET A 194 -9.57 -1.00 -12.55
N GLY A 195 -9.63 -2.32 -12.24
CA GLY A 195 -9.71 -3.39 -13.23
C GLY A 195 -8.38 -4.00 -13.67
N GLY A 196 -7.28 -3.64 -12.98
CA GLY A 196 -5.97 -4.25 -13.14
C GLY A 196 -5.83 -5.58 -12.37
N ALA A 197 -4.88 -5.66 -11.46
CA ALA A 197 -4.61 -6.87 -10.68
C ALA A 197 -4.09 -6.53 -9.26
N PRO A 198 -4.46 -7.21 -8.19
CA PRO A 198 -3.65 -7.24 -6.98
C PRO A 198 -2.35 -7.99 -7.26
N THR A 199 -1.25 -7.45 -6.78
CA THR A 199 0.09 -7.96 -7.06
C THR A 199 0.79 -8.36 -5.76
N ALA A 200 1.35 -9.57 -5.73
CA ALA A 200 2.27 -10.03 -4.72
C ALA A 200 3.71 -10.08 -5.26
N TYR A 201 4.66 -9.59 -4.48
CA TYR A 201 6.09 -9.74 -4.68
C TYR A 201 6.66 -10.67 -3.61
N ILE A 202 7.28 -11.76 -4.03
CA ILE A 202 7.73 -12.85 -3.15
C ILE A 202 9.25 -12.91 -3.14
N LEU A 203 9.84 -12.82 -1.96
CA LEU A 203 11.26 -12.92 -1.69
C LEU A 203 11.58 -14.23 -0.92
N PRO A 204 12.76 -14.84 -1.12
CA PRO A 204 13.92 -14.31 -1.87
C PRO A 204 13.86 -14.52 -3.40
N GLU A 205 12.88 -15.26 -3.93
CA GLU A 205 12.79 -15.69 -5.34
C GLU A 205 12.59 -14.50 -6.32
N LYS A 206 12.26 -13.32 -5.81
CA LYS A 206 11.92 -12.10 -6.61
C LYS A 206 10.79 -12.36 -7.61
N ARG A 207 9.83 -13.20 -7.22
CA ARG A 207 8.72 -13.65 -8.05
C ARG A 207 7.53 -12.70 -7.91
N ILE A 208 6.93 -12.35 -9.03
CA ILE A 208 5.65 -11.62 -9.09
C ILE A 208 4.52 -12.61 -9.29
N VAL A 209 3.43 -12.46 -8.52
CA VAL A 209 2.19 -13.20 -8.67
C VAL A 209 1.05 -12.20 -8.73
N GLN A 210 0.14 -12.39 -9.70
CA GLN A 210 -1.00 -11.51 -9.93
C GLN A 210 -2.26 -12.30 -10.18
N VAL A 211 -3.39 -11.73 -9.80
CA VAL A 211 -4.74 -12.21 -10.13
C VAL A 211 -5.46 -11.09 -10.87
N ARG A 212 -6.01 -11.38 -12.04
CA ARG A 212 -6.75 -10.37 -12.79
C ARG A 212 -8.02 -9.97 -12.01
N ALA A 213 -8.26 -8.64 -11.90
CA ALA A 213 -9.50 -8.15 -11.32
C ALA A 213 -10.71 -8.61 -12.12
N ARG A 214 -11.76 -9.02 -11.43
CA ARG A 214 -13.02 -9.54 -12.02
C ARG A 214 -13.73 -8.46 -12.82
N ARG A 215 -13.58 -7.21 -12.41
CA ARG A 215 -14.15 -6.02 -13.07
C ARG A 215 -13.46 -4.75 -12.58
N LYS A 216 -13.76 -3.65 -13.24
CA LYS A 216 -13.43 -2.31 -12.74
C LYS A 216 -14.48 -1.92 -11.68
N TYR A 217 -14.04 -1.68 -10.44
CA TYR A 217 -14.90 -1.29 -9.30
C TYR A 217 -14.93 0.23 -9.10
N TYR A 218 -13.85 0.89 -9.48
CA TYR A 218 -13.67 2.33 -9.33
C TYR A 218 -13.11 2.94 -10.63
N PRO A 219 -13.60 4.16 -11.05
CA PRO A 219 -13.18 4.80 -12.30
C PRO A 219 -11.70 5.14 -12.38
#